data_29042149390b884e24b4300727bbbb83
#
_entry.id   29042149390b884e24b4300727bbbb83
#
_cell.length_a   1.000
_cell.length_b   1.000
_cell.length_c   1.000
_cell.angle_alpha   90.00
_cell.angle_beta   90.00
_cell.angle_gamma   90.00
#
_symmetry.space_group_name_H-M   'P 1'
#
loop_
_entity.id
_entity.type
_entity.pdbx_description
1 polymer ?
#
loop_
_entity_poly.entity_id
_entity_poly.type
_entity_poly.pdbx_seq_one_letter_code
_entity_poly.pdbx_strand_id
1 'polypeptide(L)'
;MIDYSERAFIFDMDGTLVDNMRFHGAAWQQMLLENSIEADAHEFLIKTAGKTKREIIPDFFKDADEARLLELGLRKETLYRELFLPERRAIDGAVEFLEAAKSLGVKMAVATAAPVANMEFILDGLDLRKYFTVITTADDVSHGKPNPEVFLKSAEKLNVEPKNCLVFEDAINGFEAANRAGMRSIGIATVNSIAAILQFDSVVEAHLNFTDLEPQRLIESYLPFENYAG
;
A
#
# COMPACT_ATOMS: atom_id res chain seq x y z
N MET A 1 23.56 -0.07 22.28
CA MET A 1 22.77 -0.12 21.04
C MET A 1 21.48 0.65 21.27
N ILE A 2 21.09 1.49 20.33
CA ILE A 2 19.80 2.19 20.39
C ILE A 2 18.71 1.14 20.18
N ASP A 3 17.68 1.15 21.03
CA ASP A 3 16.53 0.25 20.90
C ASP A 3 15.46 0.92 20.04
N TYR A 4 15.17 0.33 18.86
CA TYR A 4 14.14 0.81 17.95
C TYR A 4 12.81 0.04 18.08
N SER A 5 12.65 -0.80 19.10
CA SER A 5 11.44 -1.65 19.29
C SER A 5 10.13 -0.86 19.49
N GLU A 6 10.22 0.42 19.84
CA GLU A 6 9.08 1.33 19.92
C GLU A 6 8.83 2.13 18.63
N ARG A 7 9.53 1.80 17.54
CA ARG A 7 9.39 2.43 16.22
C ARG A 7 8.90 1.41 15.22
N ALA A 8 8.10 1.88 14.26
CA ALA A 8 7.57 1.01 13.22
C ALA A 8 7.59 1.67 11.84
N PHE A 9 7.80 0.83 10.83
CA PHE A 9 7.53 1.14 9.44
C PHE A 9 6.29 0.38 8.99
N ILE A 10 5.33 1.09 8.38
CA ILE A 10 4.10 0.50 7.88
C ILE A 10 4.06 0.76 6.37
N PHE A 11 4.03 -0.30 5.58
CA PHE A 11 4.10 -0.22 4.12
C PHE A 11 2.72 -0.47 3.51
N ASP A 12 2.28 0.40 2.61
CA ASP A 12 1.37 -0.06 1.59
C ASP A 12 2.05 -1.10 0.69
N MET A 13 1.29 -1.82 -0.11
CA MET A 13 1.81 -2.90 -0.94
C MET A 13 1.83 -2.53 -2.42
N ASP A 14 0.66 -2.27 -2.99
CA ASP A 14 0.47 -2.08 -4.43
C ASP A 14 0.86 -0.65 -4.83
N GLY A 15 1.88 -0.48 -5.67
CA GLY A 15 2.48 0.81 -6.00
C GLY A 15 3.58 1.24 -5.04
N THR A 16 3.73 0.57 -3.88
CA THR A 16 4.71 0.92 -2.85
C THR A 16 5.82 -0.13 -2.72
N LEU A 17 5.50 -1.40 -2.45
CA LEU A 17 6.49 -2.49 -2.44
C LEU A 17 6.70 -3.11 -3.82
N VAL A 18 5.71 -3.02 -4.69
CA VAL A 18 5.72 -3.49 -6.07
C VAL A 18 5.10 -2.45 -7.01
N ASP A 19 5.68 -2.24 -8.19
CA ASP A 19 5.14 -1.34 -9.23
C ASP A 19 4.17 -2.11 -10.12
N ASN A 20 2.93 -2.22 -9.67
CA ASN A 20 1.92 -3.07 -10.29
C ASN A 20 0.63 -2.36 -10.72
N MET A 21 0.51 -1.06 -10.52
CA MET A 21 -0.74 -0.33 -10.77
C MET A 21 -1.18 -0.38 -12.25
N ARG A 22 -0.23 -0.41 -13.20
CA ARG A 22 -0.55 -0.60 -14.63
C ARG A 22 -1.25 -1.93 -14.93
N PHE A 23 -0.89 -2.99 -14.18
CA PHE A 23 -1.52 -4.32 -14.33
C PHE A 23 -2.92 -4.36 -13.73
N HIS A 24 -3.16 -3.60 -12.65
CA HIS A 24 -4.52 -3.39 -12.16
C HIS A 24 -5.40 -2.70 -13.21
N GLY A 25 -4.90 -1.67 -13.89
CA GLY A 25 -5.60 -1.00 -15.00
C GLY A 25 -5.90 -1.96 -16.16
N ALA A 26 -4.89 -2.72 -16.60
CA ALA A 26 -5.04 -3.71 -17.66
C ALA A 26 -6.05 -4.82 -17.30
N ALA A 27 -6.04 -5.29 -16.06
CA ALA A 27 -6.99 -6.29 -15.56
C ALA A 27 -8.43 -5.78 -15.56
N TRP A 28 -8.64 -4.52 -15.20
CA TRP A 28 -9.95 -3.88 -15.30
C TRP A 28 -10.42 -3.79 -16.74
N GLN A 29 -9.57 -3.30 -17.65
CA GLN A 29 -9.89 -3.20 -19.08
C GLN A 29 -10.24 -4.56 -19.66
N GLN A 30 -9.46 -5.58 -19.38
CA GLN A 30 -9.71 -6.92 -19.90
C GLN A 30 -11.00 -7.51 -19.34
N MET A 31 -11.29 -7.36 -18.05
CA MET A 31 -12.53 -7.83 -17.44
C MET A 31 -13.76 -7.15 -18.07
N LEU A 32 -13.69 -5.84 -18.32
CA LEU A 32 -14.75 -5.09 -18.98
C LEU A 32 -14.94 -5.58 -20.43
N LEU A 33 -13.85 -5.79 -21.18
CA LEU A 33 -13.88 -6.34 -22.56
C LEU A 33 -14.49 -7.75 -22.62
N GLU A 34 -14.17 -8.64 -21.67
CA GLU A 34 -14.79 -9.98 -21.55
C GLU A 34 -16.32 -9.90 -21.39
N ASN A 35 -16.83 -8.76 -20.93
CA ASN A 35 -18.26 -8.48 -20.78
C ASN A 35 -18.80 -7.51 -21.86
N SER A 36 -18.10 -7.36 -22.99
CA SER A 36 -18.49 -6.50 -24.12
C SER A 36 -18.60 -5.00 -23.78
N ILE A 37 -17.86 -4.55 -22.77
CA ILE A 37 -17.74 -3.15 -22.37
C ILE A 37 -16.37 -2.64 -22.77
N GLU A 38 -16.31 -1.66 -23.68
CA GLU A 38 -15.08 -0.98 -24.02
C GLU A 38 -14.79 0.15 -23.03
N ALA A 39 -13.58 0.19 -22.50
CA ALA A 39 -13.10 1.26 -21.63
C ALA A 39 -11.63 1.53 -21.92
N ASP A 40 -11.26 2.81 -21.98
CA ASP A 40 -9.87 3.22 -21.99
C ASP A 40 -9.26 3.03 -20.59
N ALA A 41 -8.13 2.31 -20.52
CA ALA A 41 -7.51 1.97 -19.24
C ALA A 41 -7.07 3.21 -18.44
N HIS A 42 -6.59 4.24 -19.13
CA HIS A 42 -6.13 5.48 -18.49
C HIS A 42 -7.29 6.31 -17.95
N GLU A 43 -8.32 6.52 -18.79
CA GLU A 43 -9.56 7.19 -18.36
C GLU A 43 -10.24 6.43 -17.22
N PHE A 44 -10.23 5.09 -17.28
CA PHE A 44 -10.79 4.24 -16.25
C PHE A 44 -10.09 4.50 -14.90
N LEU A 45 -8.76 4.46 -14.85
CA LEU A 45 -7.99 4.71 -13.63
C LEU A 45 -8.27 6.09 -13.05
N ILE A 46 -8.36 7.13 -13.89
CA ILE A 46 -8.70 8.48 -13.45
C ILE A 46 -10.11 8.54 -12.82
N LYS A 47 -11.10 7.95 -13.49
CA LYS A 47 -12.51 7.97 -13.04
C LYS A 47 -12.76 7.13 -11.80
N THR A 48 -11.92 6.14 -11.54
CA THR A 48 -12.08 5.18 -10.45
C THR A 48 -11.07 5.34 -9.32
N ALA A 49 -10.17 6.33 -9.45
CA ALA A 49 -9.17 6.60 -8.43
C ALA A 49 -9.80 6.76 -7.03
N GLY A 50 -9.29 6.02 -6.05
CA GLY A 50 -9.80 6.02 -4.68
C GLY A 50 -11.10 5.23 -4.42
N LYS A 51 -11.76 4.72 -5.46
CA LYS A 51 -12.95 3.87 -5.32
C LYS A 51 -12.58 2.41 -5.05
N THR A 52 -13.40 1.75 -4.26
CA THR A 52 -13.33 0.30 -4.05
C THR A 52 -13.97 -0.47 -5.20
N LYS A 53 -13.66 -1.76 -5.35
CA LYS A 53 -14.33 -2.65 -6.33
C LYS A 53 -15.85 -2.65 -6.18
N ARG A 54 -16.33 -2.56 -4.93
CA ARG A 54 -17.78 -2.52 -4.63
C ARG A 54 -18.45 -1.26 -5.14
N GLU A 55 -17.71 -0.17 -5.31
CA GLU A 55 -18.19 1.08 -5.88
C GLU A 55 -18.03 1.13 -7.39
N ILE A 56 -16.96 0.51 -7.94
CA ILE A 56 -16.63 0.55 -9.36
C ILE A 56 -17.54 -0.37 -10.17
N ILE A 57 -17.67 -1.65 -9.77
CA ILE A 57 -18.36 -2.66 -10.58
C ILE A 57 -19.82 -2.30 -10.86
N PRO A 58 -20.62 -1.81 -9.88
CA PRO A 58 -22.00 -1.41 -10.14
C PRO A 58 -22.16 -0.25 -11.13
N ASP A 59 -21.15 0.63 -11.28
CA ASP A 59 -21.20 1.71 -12.27
C ASP A 59 -21.29 1.18 -13.71
N PHE A 60 -20.70 -0.01 -13.95
CA PHE A 60 -20.67 -0.67 -15.28
C PHE A 60 -21.71 -1.80 -15.41
N PHE A 61 -22.14 -2.41 -14.32
CA PHE A 61 -23.01 -3.57 -14.27
C PHE A 61 -24.24 -3.30 -13.40
N LYS A 62 -25.07 -2.35 -13.83
CA LYS A 62 -26.20 -1.81 -13.04
C LYS A 62 -27.26 -2.84 -12.64
N ASP A 63 -27.43 -3.88 -13.47
CA ASP A 63 -28.44 -4.93 -13.27
C ASP A 63 -27.83 -6.22 -12.67
N ALA A 64 -26.54 -6.20 -12.28
CA ALA A 64 -25.88 -7.34 -11.69
C ALA A 64 -26.34 -7.56 -10.24
N ASP A 65 -26.68 -8.79 -9.90
CA ASP A 65 -26.90 -9.20 -8.53
C ASP A 65 -25.58 -9.34 -7.76
N GLU A 66 -25.67 -9.56 -6.46
CA GLU A 66 -24.51 -9.64 -5.58
C GLU A 66 -23.55 -10.78 -5.99
N ALA A 67 -24.08 -11.92 -6.44
CA ALA A 67 -23.29 -13.06 -6.90
C ALA A 67 -22.46 -12.69 -8.14
N ARG A 68 -23.08 -11.99 -9.09
CA ARG A 68 -22.39 -11.51 -10.30
C ARG A 68 -21.34 -10.44 -9.99
N LEU A 69 -21.63 -9.51 -9.09
CA LEU A 69 -20.65 -8.50 -8.65
C LEU A 69 -19.42 -9.15 -8.00
N LEU A 70 -19.63 -10.18 -7.18
CA LEU A 70 -18.55 -10.96 -6.58
C LEU A 70 -17.72 -11.70 -7.65
N GLU A 71 -18.36 -12.38 -8.59
CA GLU A 71 -17.70 -13.09 -9.69
C GLU A 71 -16.82 -12.15 -10.52
N LEU A 72 -17.34 -10.99 -10.91
CA LEU A 72 -16.60 -9.97 -11.67
C LEU A 72 -15.38 -9.46 -10.88
N GLY A 73 -15.55 -9.21 -9.59
CA GLY A 73 -14.47 -8.81 -8.71
C GLY A 73 -13.37 -9.88 -8.62
N LEU A 74 -13.74 -11.14 -8.46
CA LEU A 74 -12.79 -12.27 -8.45
C LEU A 74 -12.09 -12.45 -9.79
N ARG A 75 -12.82 -12.31 -10.92
CA ARG A 75 -12.23 -12.39 -12.26
C ARG A 75 -11.18 -11.29 -12.47
N LYS A 76 -11.48 -10.04 -12.09
CA LYS A 76 -10.54 -8.93 -12.15
C LYS A 76 -9.25 -9.21 -11.38
N GLU A 77 -9.35 -9.73 -10.15
CA GLU A 77 -8.16 -10.03 -9.35
C GLU A 77 -7.36 -11.22 -9.92
N THR A 78 -8.03 -12.18 -10.53
CA THR A 78 -7.37 -13.29 -11.23
C THR A 78 -6.59 -12.77 -12.44
N LEU A 79 -7.22 -11.94 -13.27
CA LEU A 79 -6.55 -11.29 -14.41
C LEU A 79 -5.33 -10.47 -13.99
N TYR A 80 -5.46 -9.71 -12.90
CA TYR A 80 -4.32 -8.96 -12.35
C TYR A 80 -3.14 -9.88 -12.05
N ARG A 81 -3.36 -10.98 -11.33
CA ARG A 81 -2.28 -11.93 -11.00
C ARG A 81 -1.69 -12.60 -12.23
N GLU A 82 -2.52 -12.99 -13.21
CA GLU A 82 -2.07 -13.56 -14.47
C GLU A 82 -1.18 -12.58 -15.26
N LEU A 83 -1.60 -11.32 -15.35
CA LEU A 83 -0.89 -10.28 -16.10
C LEU A 83 0.41 -9.87 -15.42
N PHE A 84 0.41 -9.76 -14.08
CA PHE A 84 1.59 -9.31 -13.33
C PHE A 84 2.62 -10.42 -13.10
N LEU A 85 2.23 -11.69 -13.10
CA LEU A 85 3.12 -12.82 -12.79
C LEU A 85 4.47 -12.80 -13.56
N PRO A 86 4.51 -12.53 -14.89
CA PRO A 86 5.76 -12.51 -15.64
C PRO A 86 6.74 -11.39 -15.23
N GLU A 87 6.22 -10.30 -14.68
CA GLU A 87 6.96 -9.11 -14.31
C GLU A 87 7.01 -8.88 -12.78
N ARG A 88 6.50 -9.86 -12.02
CA ARG A 88 6.40 -9.75 -10.56
C ARG A 88 7.77 -9.60 -9.92
N ARG A 89 8.05 -8.41 -9.41
CA ARG A 89 9.27 -8.05 -8.69
C ARG A 89 9.01 -6.92 -7.70
N ALA A 90 9.85 -6.85 -6.66
CA ALA A 90 9.85 -5.72 -5.75
C ALA A 90 10.38 -4.47 -6.46
N ILE A 91 9.99 -3.30 -5.96
CA ILE A 91 10.58 -2.01 -6.38
C ILE A 91 12.06 -1.98 -6.00
N ASP A 92 12.85 -1.34 -6.84
CA ASP A 92 14.31 -1.26 -6.67
C ASP A 92 14.69 -0.72 -5.27
N GLY A 93 15.57 -1.41 -4.58
CA GLY A 93 16.04 -1.09 -3.24
C GLY A 93 15.10 -1.51 -2.10
N ALA A 94 13.87 -2.00 -2.39
CA ALA A 94 12.92 -2.37 -1.34
C ALA A 94 13.41 -3.53 -0.47
N VAL A 95 13.99 -4.56 -1.08
CA VAL A 95 14.50 -5.74 -0.33
C VAL A 95 15.64 -5.34 0.59
N GLU A 96 16.59 -4.58 0.08
CA GLU A 96 17.75 -4.08 0.82
C GLU A 96 17.32 -3.17 1.98
N PHE A 97 16.33 -2.31 1.75
CA PHE A 97 15.75 -1.47 2.78
C PHE A 97 15.08 -2.28 3.90
N LEU A 98 14.27 -3.30 3.54
CA LEU A 98 13.60 -4.18 4.49
C LEU A 98 14.61 -5.00 5.31
N GLU A 99 15.67 -5.51 4.69
CA GLU A 99 16.78 -6.21 5.36
C GLU A 99 17.47 -5.30 6.38
N ALA A 100 17.80 -4.07 5.97
CA ALA A 100 18.45 -3.09 6.84
C ALA A 100 17.55 -2.72 8.03
N ALA A 101 16.26 -2.45 7.79
CA ALA A 101 15.28 -2.13 8.84
C ALA A 101 15.12 -3.30 9.84
N LYS A 102 15.05 -4.53 9.33
CA LYS A 102 15.00 -5.73 10.17
C LYS A 102 16.25 -5.88 11.04
N SER A 103 17.44 -5.63 10.47
CA SER A 103 18.71 -5.70 11.19
C SER A 103 18.83 -4.68 12.32
N LEU A 104 18.14 -3.54 12.20
CA LEU A 104 18.03 -2.52 13.26
C LEU A 104 17.01 -2.90 14.34
N GLY A 105 16.18 -3.93 14.12
CA GLY A 105 15.11 -4.33 15.05
C GLY A 105 13.86 -3.47 14.96
N VAL A 106 13.69 -2.70 13.86
CA VAL A 106 12.47 -1.92 13.61
C VAL A 106 11.30 -2.86 13.33
N LYS A 107 10.17 -2.62 13.96
CA LYS A 107 8.95 -3.37 13.68
C LYS A 107 8.39 -2.99 12.31
N MET A 108 7.96 -3.98 11.54
CA MET A 108 7.42 -3.73 10.20
C MET A 108 6.06 -4.40 9.99
N ALA A 109 5.15 -3.66 9.34
CA ALA A 109 3.85 -4.16 8.93
C ALA A 109 3.55 -3.83 7.46
N VAL A 110 2.69 -4.65 6.84
CA VAL A 110 1.98 -4.29 5.61
C VAL A 110 0.57 -3.84 5.95
N ALA A 111 0.12 -2.75 5.34
CA ALA A 111 -1.22 -2.17 5.47
C ALA A 111 -1.81 -1.90 4.07
N THR A 112 -2.53 -2.87 3.51
CA THR A 112 -2.97 -2.86 2.11
C THR A 112 -4.49 -2.90 1.97
N ALA A 113 -5.00 -2.31 0.88
CA ALA A 113 -6.39 -2.47 0.43
C ALA A 113 -6.59 -3.73 -0.44
N ALA A 114 -5.55 -4.53 -0.65
CA ALA A 114 -5.63 -5.76 -1.42
C ALA A 114 -6.35 -6.87 -0.64
N PRO A 115 -7.05 -7.79 -1.34
CA PRO A 115 -7.56 -9.02 -0.73
C PRO A 115 -6.41 -9.98 -0.39
N VAL A 116 -6.65 -10.90 0.54
CA VAL A 116 -5.65 -11.89 1.01
C VAL A 116 -4.95 -12.60 -0.15
N ALA A 117 -5.67 -13.05 -1.18
CA ALA A 117 -5.06 -13.76 -2.31
C ALA A 117 -4.03 -12.92 -3.11
N ASN A 118 -4.20 -11.60 -3.20
CA ASN A 118 -3.21 -10.73 -3.84
C ASN A 118 -2.03 -10.48 -2.89
N MET A 119 -2.29 -10.31 -1.61
CA MET A 119 -1.25 -10.17 -0.60
C MET A 119 -0.34 -11.40 -0.58
N GLU A 120 -0.89 -12.61 -0.58
CA GLU A 120 -0.12 -13.86 -0.68
C GLU A 120 0.65 -13.95 -1.99
N PHE A 121 0.00 -13.61 -3.12
CA PHE A 121 0.63 -13.59 -4.43
C PHE A 121 1.87 -12.68 -4.45
N ILE A 122 1.84 -11.53 -3.79
CA ILE A 122 2.98 -10.61 -3.70
C ILE A 122 3.97 -11.05 -2.62
N LEU A 123 3.55 -11.13 -1.38
CA LEU A 123 4.49 -11.29 -0.25
C LEU A 123 5.13 -12.66 -0.21
N ASP A 124 4.39 -13.73 -0.49
CA ASP A 124 4.95 -15.09 -0.53
C ASP A 124 5.68 -15.34 -1.84
N GLY A 125 5.12 -14.83 -2.93
CA GLY A 125 5.71 -14.99 -4.25
C GLY A 125 7.03 -14.26 -4.46
N LEU A 126 7.35 -13.26 -3.64
CA LEU A 126 8.63 -12.51 -3.63
C LEU A 126 9.45 -12.77 -2.37
N ASP A 127 9.04 -13.70 -1.49
CA ASP A 127 9.70 -14.00 -0.21
C ASP A 127 9.84 -12.76 0.70
N LEU A 128 8.85 -11.84 0.64
CA LEU A 128 8.83 -10.61 1.43
C LEU A 128 8.15 -10.79 2.78
N ARG A 129 7.25 -11.78 2.95
CA ARG A 129 6.49 -12.00 4.19
C ARG A 129 7.39 -12.09 5.43
N LYS A 130 8.59 -12.62 5.29
CA LYS A 130 9.59 -12.81 6.37
C LYS A 130 10.04 -11.52 7.05
N TYR A 131 9.78 -10.36 6.46
CA TYR A 131 10.12 -9.05 7.03
C TYR A 131 9.03 -8.48 7.91
N PHE A 132 7.79 -8.93 7.75
CA PHE A 132 6.62 -8.33 8.38
C PHE A 132 6.09 -9.19 9.52
N THR A 133 5.95 -8.61 10.70
CA THR A 133 5.32 -9.27 11.86
C THR A 133 3.80 -9.11 11.86
N VAL A 134 3.30 -8.09 11.16
CA VAL A 134 1.88 -7.77 11.05
C VAL A 134 1.54 -7.54 9.57
N ILE A 135 0.40 -8.09 9.14
CA ILE A 135 -0.22 -7.81 7.86
C ILE A 135 -1.67 -7.45 8.13
N THR A 136 -2.11 -6.30 7.62
CA THR A 136 -3.49 -5.82 7.68
C THR A 136 -3.98 -5.64 6.25
N THR A 137 -5.03 -6.36 5.88
CA THR A 137 -5.61 -6.37 4.53
C THR A 137 -6.97 -5.69 4.49
N ALA A 138 -7.59 -5.61 3.31
CA ALA A 138 -8.96 -5.12 3.16
C ALA A 138 -9.97 -5.90 4.02
N ASP A 139 -9.71 -7.17 4.30
CA ASP A 139 -10.61 -8.04 5.07
C ASP A 139 -10.54 -7.77 6.59
N ASP A 140 -9.49 -7.09 7.04
CA ASP A 140 -9.30 -6.71 8.44
C ASP A 140 -10.02 -5.40 8.83
N VAL A 141 -10.49 -4.59 7.87
CA VAL A 141 -11.00 -3.24 8.11
C VAL A 141 -12.44 -3.07 7.63
N SER A 142 -13.18 -2.19 8.30
CA SER A 142 -14.53 -1.82 7.91
C SER A 142 -14.55 -0.75 6.83
N HIS A 143 -13.53 0.10 6.81
CA HIS A 143 -13.42 1.23 5.88
C HIS A 143 -12.02 1.28 5.26
N GLY A 144 -11.97 1.36 3.93
CA GLY A 144 -10.72 1.55 3.18
C GLY A 144 -10.17 2.98 3.28
N LYS A 145 -8.90 3.17 2.84
CA LYS A 145 -8.28 4.48 2.67
C LYS A 145 -9.19 5.41 1.84
N PRO A 146 -9.41 6.67 2.24
CA PRO A 146 -8.64 7.48 3.18
C PRO A 146 -9.07 7.37 4.65
N ASN A 147 -9.84 6.35 5.05
CA ASN A 147 -10.06 6.06 6.46
C ASN A 147 -8.75 5.55 7.08
N PRO A 148 -8.33 6.02 8.26
CA PRO A 148 -7.06 5.64 8.89
C PRO A 148 -7.05 4.23 9.47
N GLU A 149 -8.16 3.51 9.44
CA GLU A 149 -8.36 2.24 10.17
C GLU A 149 -7.25 1.21 9.89
N VAL A 150 -6.82 1.06 8.62
CA VAL A 150 -5.80 0.09 8.24
C VAL A 150 -4.45 0.38 8.90
N PHE A 151 -4.06 1.66 8.98
CA PHE A 151 -2.81 2.07 9.62
C PHE A 151 -2.90 2.00 11.13
N LEU A 152 -4.00 2.44 11.73
CA LEU A 152 -4.23 2.38 13.18
C LEU A 152 -4.25 0.93 13.68
N LYS A 153 -4.92 0.02 12.99
CA LYS A 153 -4.90 -1.42 13.30
C LYS A 153 -3.51 -2.04 13.16
N SER A 154 -2.74 -1.62 12.16
CA SER A 154 -1.37 -2.09 12.00
C SER A 154 -0.48 -1.63 13.17
N ALA A 155 -0.58 -0.37 13.57
CA ALA A 155 0.16 0.18 14.72
C ALA A 155 -0.24 -0.53 16.03
N GLU A 156 -1.55 -0.76 16.25
CA GLU A 156 -2.08 -1.50 17.40
C GLU A 156 -1.52 -2.92 17.46
N LYS A 157 -1.61 -3.68 16.35
CA LYS A 157 -1.08 -5.06 16.26
C LYS A 157 0.44 -5.10 16.48
N LEU A 158 1.18 -4.06 16.07
CA LEU A 158 2.62 -3.91 16.34
C LEU A 158 2.93 -3.50 17.80
N ASN A 159 1.93 -3.06 18.54
CA ASN A 159 2.09 -2.41 19.85
C ASN A 159 3.07 -1.23 19.76
N VAL A 160 2.79 -0.29 18.85
CA VAL A 160 3.53 0.96 18.62
C VAL A 160 2.54 2.11 18.51
N GLU A 161 2.82 3.23 19.18
CA GLU A 161 1.97 4.42 19.06
C GLU A 161 2.00 5.01 17.64
N PRO A 162 0.87 5.49 17.10
CA PRO A 162 0.81 6.05 15.74
C PRO A 162 1.89 7.11 15.44
N LYS A 163 2.17 8.01 16.37
CA LYS A 163 3.21 9.04 16.23
C LYS A 163 4.62 8.49 16.02
N ASN A 164 4.84 7.22 16.40
CA ASN A 164 6.10 6.48 16.28
C ASN A 164 6.12 5.55 15.06
N CYS A 165 5.12 5.65 14.19
CA CYS A 165 5.03 4.92 12.94
C CYS A 165 5.35 5.85 11.76
N LEU A 166 6.09 5.34 10.77
CA LEU A 166 6.33 5.98 9.49
C LEU A 166 5.70 5.12 8.39
N VAL A 167 4.80 5.72 7.62
CA VAL A 167 4.07 5.05 6.54
C VAL A 167 4.83 5.21 5.23
N PHE A 168 4.89 4.16 4.40
CA PHE A 168 5.36 4.21 3.02
C PHE A 168 4.15 4.03 2.10
N GLU A 169 3.97 4.92 1.15
CA GLU A 169 2.76 5.03 0.34
C GLU A 169 3.04 5.66 -1.03
N ASP A 170 2.18 5.38 -2.01
CA ASP A 170 2.23 5.96 -3.37
C ASP A 170 0.95 6.75 -3.73
N ALA A 171 -0.16 6.49 -3.03
CA ALA A 171 -1.49 6.97 -3.40
C ALA A 171 -2.00 8.09 -2.49
N ILE A 172 -2.72 9.04 -3.09
CA ILE A 172 -3.30 10.22 -2.42
C ILE A 172 -4.16 9.83 -1.21
N ASN A 173 -5.05 8.87 -1.39
CA ASN A 173 -5.93 8.39 -0.31
C ASN A 173 -5.16 7.72 0.83
N GLY A 174 -3.99 7.15 0.54
CA GLY A 174 -3.10 6.59 1.55
C GLY A 174 -2.38 7.67 2.36
N PHE A 175 -1.89 8.75 1.72
CA PHE A 175 -1.33 9.90 2.44
C PHE A 175 -2.37 10.57 3.34
N GLU A 176 -3.61 10.72 2.86
CA GLU A 176 -4.70 11.23 3.69
C GLU A 176 -5.00 10.31 4.88
N ALA A 177 -5.00 8.98 4.67
CA ALA A 177 -5.21 8.02 5.74
C ALA A 177 -4.07 8.09 6.79
N ALA A 178 -2.81 8.20 6.36
CA ALA A 178 -1.67 8.37 7.25
C ALA A 178 -1.79 9.66 8.08
N ASN A 179 -2.15 10.77 7.43
CA ASN A 179 -2.38 12.05 8.09
C ASN A 179 -3.48 11.95 9.17
N ARG A 180 -4.61 11.35 8.83
CA ARG A 180 -5.72 11.12 9.78
C ARG A 180 -5.37 10.16 10.91
N ALA A 181 -4.41 9.25 10.68
CA ALA A 181 -3.85 8.38 11.71
C ALA A 181 -2.85 9.08 12.63
N GLY A 182 -2.46 10.33 12.35
CA GLY A 182 -1.41 11.04 13.06
C GLY A 182 0.00 10.50 12.77
N MET A 183 0.19 9.88 11.60
CA MET A 183 1.46 9.30 11.14
C MET A 183 2.09 10.17 10.06
N ARG A 184 3.43 10.23 10.05
CA ARG A 184 4.20 10.77 8.92
C ARG A 184 4.32 9.73 7.82
N SER A 185 4.58 10.18 6.58
CA SER A 185 4.74 9.28 5.46
C SER A 185 5.92 9.64 4.55
N ILE A 186 6.47 8.61 3.93
CA ILE A 186 7.43 8.66 2.82
C ILE A 186 6.65 8.30 1.55
N GLY A 187 6.72 9.15 0.56
CA GLY A 187 6.10 8.90 -0.74
C GLY A 187 6.99 8.08 -1.66
N ILE A 188 6.43 7.04 -2.32
CA ILE A 188 7.05 6.31 -3.41
C ILE A 188 6.35 6.70 -4.71
N ALA A 189 7.07 7.36 -5.61
CA ALA A 189 6.50 8.04 -6.78
C ALA A 189 6.31 7.10 -7.99
N THR A 190 5.55 6.03 -7.82
CA THR A 190 5.21 5.07 -8.89
C THR A 190 3.99 5.52 -9.69
N VAL A 191 2.98 6.09 -9.04
CA VAL A 191 1.73 6.54 -9.67
C VAL A 191 1.68 8.05 -9.77
N ASN A 192 2.07 8.75 -8.71
CA ASN A 192 2.02 10.20 -8.61
C ASN A 192 3.43 10.80 -8.74
N SER A 193 3.53 12.03 -9.26
CA SER A 193 4.82 12.73 -9.29
C SER A 193 5.27 13.12 -7.88
N ILE A 194 6.59 13.19 -7.65
CA ILE A 194 7.17 13.66 -6.39
C ILE A 194 6.57 15.01 -5.96
N ALA A 195 6.40 15.95 -6.92
CA ALA A 195 5.85 17.26 -6.64
C ALA A 195 4.37 17.21 -6.16
N ALA A 196 3.58 16.27 -6.68
CA ALA A 196 2.20 16.07 -6.24
C ALA A 196 2.14 15.42 -4.85
N ILE A 197 3.00 14.44 -4.59
CA ILE A 197 3.10 13.75 -3.31
C ILE A 197 3.49 14.71 -2.18
N LEU A 198 4.46 15.59 -2.42
CA LEU A 198 4.95 16.56 -1.44
C LEU A 198 3.94 17.67 -1.07
N GLN A 199 2.73 17.68 -1.66
CA GLN A 199 1.66 18.60 -1.27
C GLN A 199 0.88 18.13 -0.02
N PHE A 200 1.10 16.88 0.43
CA PHE A 200 0.39 16.33 1.57
C PHE A 200 1.15 16.59 2.88
N ASP A 201 0.46 17.11 3.89
CA ASP A 201 1.05 17.50 5.18
C ASP A 201 1.74 16.34 5.93
N SER A 202 1.26 15.12 5.74
CA SER A 202 1.89 13.93 6.33
C SER A 202 3.20 13.53 5.67
N VAL A 203 3.43 13.93 4.41
CA VAL A 203 4.60 13.50 3.63
C VAL A 203 5.82 14.33 4.02
N VAL A 204 6.85 13.63 4.48
CA VAL A 204 8.12 14.26 4.89
C VAL A 204 9.19 14.16 3.80
N GLU A 205 9.14 13.13 2.97
CA GLU A 205 10.01 12.94 1.80
C GLU A 205 9.25 12.17 0.71
N ALA A 206 9.68 12.29 -0.55
CA ALA A 206 9.19 11.48 -1.67
C ALA A 206 10.35 11.07 -2.59
N HIS A 207 10.35 9.79 -3.00
CA HIS A 207 11.40 9.14 -3.76
C HIS A 207 10.82 8.31 -4.92
N LEU A 208 11.61 8.06 -5.95
CA LEU A 208 11.19 7.19 -7.07
C LEU A 208 11.13 5.71 -6.66
N ASN A 209 11.98 5.31 -5.72
CA ASN A 209 12.14 3.93 -5.22
C ASN A 209 12.86 3.95 -3.86
N PHE A 210 13.31 2.79 -3.37
CA PHE A 210 13.98 2.67 -2.08
C PHE A 210 15.50 2.80 -2.11
N THR A 211 16.13 2.96 -3.29
CA THR A 211 17.60 2.87 -3.45
C THR A 211 18.37 3.84 -2.55
N ASP A 212 17.85 5.07 -2.37
CA ASP A 212 18.52 6.12 -1.57
C ASP A 212 17.94 6.26 -0.16
N LEU A 213 17.10 5.32 0.27
CA LEU A 213 16.47 5.34 1.59
C LEU A 213 17.30 4.53 2.60
N GLU A 214 17.60 5.16 3.73
CA GLU A 214 18.31 4.54 4.85
C GLU A 214 17.41 4.48 6.08
N PRO A 215 17.06 3.29 6.60
CA PRO A 215 16.13 3.13 7.72
C PRO A 215 16.55 3.90 8.97
N GLN A 216 17.84 3.84 9.34
CA GLN A 216 18.34 4.54 10.52
C GLN A 216 18.17 6.06 10.40
N ARG A 217 18.54 6.64 9.25
CA ARG A 217 18.36 8.08 8.99
C ARG A 217 16.90 8.50 9.11
N LEU A 218 15.98 7.71 8.54
CA LEU A 218 14.55 8.01 8.59
C LEU A 218 14.00 8.01 10.02
N ILE A 219 14.44 7.05 10.85
CA ILE A 219 14.03 7.01 12.25
C ILE A 219 14.56 8.25 12.99
N GLU A 220 15.84 8.53 12.87
CA GLU A 220 16.49 9.66 13.56
C GLU A 220 15.90 11.00 13.14
N SER A 221 15.50 11.15 11.86
CA SER A 221 14.91 12.38 11.33
C SER A 221 13.43 12.55 11.65
N TYR A 222 12.66 11.47 11.64
CA TYR A 222 11.20 11.57 11.66
C TYR A 222 10.52 10.87 12.81
N LEU A 223 11.21 9.95 13.51
CA LEU A 223 10.70 9.22 14.65
C LEU A 223 11.67 9.38 15.86
N PRO A 224 12.05 10.60 16.24
CA PRO A 224 13.05 10.81 17.29
C PRO A 224 12.57 10.21 18.61
N PHE A 225 13.52 9.80 19.45
CA PHE A 225 13.24 9.43 20.81
C PHE A 225 12.82 10.67 21.57
N GLU A 226 11.71 10.59 22.32
CA GLU A 226 11.44 11.62 23.31
C GLU A 226 12.62 11.56 24.32
N ASN A 227 13.42 12.61 24.36
CA ASN A 227 14.40 12.76 25.42
C ASN A 227 13.62 12.74 26.74
N TYR A 228 13.75 11.70 27.54
CA TYR A 228 13.41 11.76 28.94
C TYR A 228 14.30 12.86 29.52
N ALA A 229 13.79 14.09 29.52
CA ALA A 229 14.34 15.13 30.38
C ALA A 229 14.12 14.66 31.83
N GLY A 230 15.20 14.09 32.40
CA GLY A 230 15.26 13.65 33.79
C GLY A 230 15.14 14.82 34.76
#